data_079ab7e5663d7ba5ac0f6d7abe7841aa
#
_entry.id   079ab7e5663d7ba5ac0f6d7abe7841aa
#
_cell.length_a   1.000
_cell.length_b   1.000
_cell.length_c   1.000
_cell.angle_alpha   90.00
_cell.angle_beta   90.00
_cell.angle_gamma   90.00
#
_symmetry.space_group_name_H-M   'P 1'
#
loop_
_entity.id
_entity.type
_entity.pdbx_description
1 polymer ?
#
loop_
_entity_poly.entity_id
_entity_poly.type
_entity_poly.pdbx_seq_one_letter_code
_entity_poly.pdbx_strand_id
1 'polypeptide(L)'
;MSRRLPALLVALSALLLALTVPATGQVQTIKPGISAAGVDLSGLTVEQAAARLDQAYAPRLQGDMILGAAGIPWKLTMAEAQLKLDSVRTAKRALYAKAGVTAVPPAITHSRTAVRGFVERVAARVRKNPKDAAIKITVRHIFREKSHNGRALAIDATRGAIEAQLDDPAAPRKVHARLTKVSPKVTFANLSRVYNTVVTIDRDNFKLRLFKGLKFRKSYGIAVGMAGLDTPAGRYAIQNKQVDPAWHVPNSAWAGSLAGQVIPGGAPNNPLRARWLGIANGVGIHGTAEDWSIGTRASHGCIRMHVSDVIDLYPRVPVGAPVLIK
;
A
#
# COMPACT_ATOMS: atom_id res chain seq x y z
N MET A 1 -27.12 -117.64 -19.55
CA MET A 1 -27.09 -117.22 -18.16
C MET A 1 -27.65 -115.84 -18.02
N SER A 2 -28.79 -115.82 -17.41
CA SER A 2 -29.66 -114.61 -17.25
C SER A 2 -29.17 -113.72 -16.10
N ARG A 3 -29.27 -112.41 -16.31
CA ARG A 3 -29.48 -111.50 -15.16
C ARG A 3 -30.34 -110.32 -15.64
N ARG A 4 -31.45 -110.20 -14.89
CA ARG A 4 -32.51 -109.19 -15.01
C ARG A 4 -32.09 -107.83 -14.50
N LEU A 5 -32.42 -106.79 -15.21
CA LEU A 5 -32.41 -105.40 -14.68
C LEU A 5 -33.78 -105.03 -14.10
N PRO A 6 -33.82 -104.28 -12.99
CA PRO A 6 -35.08 -103.70 -12.53
C PRO A 6 -35.22 -102.26 -13.10
N ALA A 7 -36.48 -101.95 -13.42
CA ALA A 7 -36.91 -100.62 -13.85
C ALA A 7 -36.87 -99.59 -12.75
N LEU A 8 -36.27 -98.41 -12.97
CA LEU A 8 -36.28 -97.28 -12.05
C LEU A 8 -37.29 -96.25 -12.53
N LEU A 9 -38.35 -96.05 -11.76
CA LEU A 9 -39.33 -94.99 -11.95
C LEU A 9 -38.66 -93.62 -11.60
N VAL A 10 -38.62 -92.72 -12.56
CA VAL A 10 -38.21 -91.32 -12.36
C VAL A 10 -39.49 -90.54 -12.16
N ALA A 11 -39.66 -90.04 -10.90
CA ALA A 11 -40.68 -89.07 -10.57
C ALA A 11 -40.25 -87.69 -11.02
N LEU A 12 -40.99 -87.11 -11.92
CA LEU A 12 -40.73 -85.67 -12.39
C LEU A 12 -41.38 -84.70 -11.45
N SER A 13 -40.58 -84.14 -10.48
CA SER A 13 -41.00 -83.05 -9.61
C SER A 13 -40.92 -81.73 -10.38
N ALA A 14 -42.04 -81.17 -10.76
CA ALA A 14 -42.09 -79.77 -11.32
C ALA A 14 -41.79 -78.75 -10.26
N LEU A 15 -40.59 -78.15 -10.32
CA LEU A 15 -40.21 -77.04 -9.48
C LEU A 15 -40.78 -75.74 -10.10
N LEU A 16 -41.86 -75.20 -9.52
CA LEU A 16 -42.38 -73.85 -9.82
C LEU A 16 -41.34 -72.82 -9.36
N LEU A 17 -40.56 -72.26 -10.29
CA LEU A 17 -39.74 -71.07 -10.04
C LEU A 17 -40.69 -69.88 -9.97
N ALA A 18 -40.99 -69.38 -8.76
CA ALA A 18 -41.67 -68.12 -8.54
C ALA A 18 -40.68 -66.97 -8.97
N LEU A 19 -40.92 -66.42 -10.13
CA LEU A 19 -40.29 -65.15 -10.57
C LEU A 19 -40.75 -64.04 -9.61
N THR A 20 -39.92 -63.71 -8.62
CA THR A 20 -40.09 -62.50 -7.86
C THR A 20 -39.81 -61.33 -8.76
N VAL A 21 -40.84 -60.66 -9.26
CA VAL A 21 -40.75 -59.37 -9.93
C VAL A 21 -40.20 -58.39 -8.86
N PRO A 22 -39.03 -57.75 -9.12
CA PRO A 22 -38.56 -56.73 -8.16
C PRO A 22 -39.63 -55.64 -8.11
N ALA A 23 -40.01 -55.24 -6.89
CA ALA A 23 -40.91 -54.15 -6.65
C ALA A 23 -40.35 -52.92 -7.36
N THR A 24 -41.03 -52.45 -8.42
CA THR A 24 -40.71 -51.19 -9.09
C THR A 24 -40.94 -50.09 -8.05
N GLY A 25 -39.84 -49.69 -7.36
CA GLY A 25 -39.86 -48.51 -6.52
C GLY A 25 -40.32 -47.33 -7.40
N GLN A 26 -41.39 -46.66 -7.01
CA GLN A 26 -41.85 -45.47 -7.73
C GLN A 26 -40.67 -44.52 -7.90
N VAL A 27 -40.26 -44.25 -9.12
CA VAL A 27 -39.21 -43.29 -9.43
C VAL A 27 -39.71 -41.91 -9.02
N GLN A 28 -39.12 -41.35 -7.98
CA GLN A 28 -39.50 -40.01 -7.49
C GLN A 28 -39.12 -38.96 -8.53
N THR A 29 -40.09 -38.12 -8.89
CA THR A 29 -39.91 -37.01 -9.83
C THR A 29 -40.14 -35.67 -9.13
N ILE A 30 -39.50 -34.65 -9.67
CA ILE A 30 -39.60 -33.23 -9.18
C ILE A 30 -41.03 -32.76 -9.44
N LYS A 31 -41.64 -32.13 -8.47
CA LYS A 31 -43.00 -31.58 -8.57
C LYS A 31 -43.14 -30.55 -9.69
N PRO A 32 -44.34 -30.46 -10.30
CA PRO A 32 -44.60 -29.43 -11.33
C PRO A 32 -44.32 -27.99 -10.84
N GLY A 33 -43.82 -27.15 -11.71
CA GLY A 33 -43.55 -25.72 -11.45
C GLY A 33 -42.25 -25.45 -10.71
N ILE A 34 -41.37 -26.42 -10.49
CA ILE A 34 -40.09 -26.23 -9.84
C ILE A 34 -38.99 -26.01 -10.88
N SER A 35 -38.26 -24.93 -10.72
CA SER A 35 -37.11 -24.55 -11.55
C SER A 35 -35.82 -24.36 -10.72
N ALA A 36 -34.66 -24.44 -11.35
CA ALA A 36 -33.38 -24.01 -10.76
C ALA A 36 -32.66 -23.09 -11.73
N ALA A 37 -32.32 -21.88 -11.26
CA ALA A 37 -31.64 -20.85 -12.06
C ALA A 37 -32.27 -20.63 -13.45
N GLY A 38 -33.60 -20.65 -13.55
CA GLY A 38 -34.37 -20.46 -14.79
C GLY A 38 -34.53 -21.69 -15.67
N VAL A 39 -34.04 -22.87 -15.24
CA VAL A 39 -34.25 -24.15 -15.94
C VAL A 39 -35.42 -24.87 -15.27
N ASP A 40 -36.47 -25.18 -16.04
CA ASP A 40 -37.60 -25.98 -15.56
C ASP A 40 -37.19 -27.43 -15.35
N LEU A 41 -37.45 -27.98 -14.16
CA LEU A 41 -37.09 -29.33 -13.74
C LEU A 41 -38.33 -30.19 -13.48
N SER A 42 -39.54 -29.67 -13.77
CA SER A 42 -40.81 -30.32 -13.53
C SER A 42 -40.89 -31.72 -14.14
N GLY A 43 -41.35 -32.70 -13.31
CA GLY A 43 -41.55 -34.08 -13.78
C GLY A 43 -40.27 -34.88 -14.04
N LEU A 44 -39.10 -34.30 -13.88
CA LEU A 44 -37.82 -35.00 -14.11
C LEU A 44 -37.39 -35.80 -12.89
N THR A 45 -36.68 -36.92 -13.10
CA THR A 45 -35.90 -37.57 -12.03
C THR A 45 -34.69 -36.75 -11.65
N VAL A 46 -33.99 -37.09 -10.55
CA VAL A 46 -32.74 -36.38 -10.16
C VAL A 46 -31.68 -36.44 -11.26
N GLU A 47 -31.55 -37.62 -11.92
CA GLU A 47 -30.57 -37.85 -12.97
C GLU A 47 -30.88 -37.03 -14.24
N GLN A 48 -32.17 -37.02 -14.66
CA GLN A 48 -32.63 -36.23 -15.78
C GLN A 48 -32.48 -34.70 -15.52
N ALA A 49 -32.84 -34.28 -14.33
CA ALA A 49 -32.70 -32.87 -13.91
C ALA A 49 -31.23 -32.44 -13.86
N ALA A 50 -30.34 -33.29 -13.34
CA ALA A 50 -28.91 -33.02 -13.33
C ALA A 50 -28.34 -32.87 -14.72
N ALA A 51 -28.65 -33.80 -15.61
CA ALA A 51 -28.22 -33.75 -17.03
C ALA A 51 -28.75 -32.48 -17.74
N ARG A 52 -30.00 -32.09 -17.49
CA ARG A 52 -30.58 -30.87 -18.06
C ARG A 52 -29.92 -29.62 -17.55
N LEU A 53 -29.54 -29.55 -16.23
CA LEU A 53 -28.79 -28.50 -15.67
C LEU A 53 -27.38 -28.39 -16.24
N ASP A 54 -26.65 -29.50 -16.35
CA ASP A 54 -25.31 -29.53 -16.97
C ASP A 54 -25.34 -29.00 -18.40
N GLN A 55 -26.29 -29.46 -19.23
CA GLN A 55 -26.47 -28.98 -20.58
C GLN A 55 -26.75 -27.49 -20.68
N ALA A 56 -27.64 -26.97 -19.81
CA ALA A 56 -28.05 -25.57 -19.81
C ALA A 56 -26.92 -24.63 -19.31
N TYR A 57 -26.05 -25.11 -18.45
CA TYR A 57 -25.04 -24.27 -17.81
C TYR A 57 -23.61 -24.52 -18.29
N ALA A 58 -23.32 -25.62 -19.00
CA ALA A 58 -21.96 -25.86 -19.53
C ALA A 58 -21.33 -24.67 -20.27
N PRO A 59 -22.02 -23.93 -21.14
CA PRO A 59 -21.44 -22.76 -21.80
C PRO A 59 -21.11 -21.63 -20.85
N ARG A 60 -21.92 -21.43 -19.81
CA ARG A 60 -21.74 -20.37 -18.81
C ARG A 60 -20.62 -20.67 -17.81
N LEU A 61 -20.36 -21.95 -17.54
CA LEU A 61 -19.27 -22.40 -16.69
C LEU A 61 -17.90 -22.31 -17.38
N GLN A 62 -17.87 -22.19 -18.72
CA GLN A 62 -16.63 -22.04 -19.49
C GLN A 62 -16.21 -20.60 -19.74
N GLY A 63 -17.13 -19.64 -19.57
CA GLY A 63 -16.84 -18.20 -19.78
C GLY A 63 -15.93 -17.63 -18.71
N ASP A 64 -14.97 -16.79 -19.12
CA ASP A 64 -14.04 -16.13 -18.19
C ASP A 64 -14.69 -14.97 -17.46
N MET A 65 -14.28 -14.75 -16.20
CA MET A 65 -14.59 -13.54 -15.46
C MET A 65 -13.67 -12.42 -15.89
N ILE A 66 -14.22 -11.30 -16.33
CA ILE A 66 -13.45 -10.10 -16.70
C ILE A 66 -13.54 -9.06 -15.60
N LEU A 67 -12.41 -8.73 -14.99
CA LEU A 67 -12.28 -7.65 -14.04
C LEU A 67 -11.69 -6.42 -14.74
N GLY A 68 -12.48 -5.36 -14.91
CA GLY A 68 -11.98 -4.07 -15.38
C GLY A 68 -11.34 -3.31 -14.21
N ALA A 69 -10.03 -3.04 -14.28
CA ALA A 69 -9.30 -2.30 -13.25
C ALA A 69 -8.29 -1.34 -13.88
N ALA A 70 -8.36 -0.05 -13.52
CA ALA A 70 -7.48 1.00 -14.02
C ALA A 70 -7.44 1.14 -15.55
N GLY A 71 -8.55 0.85 -16.24
CA GLY A 71 -8.66 0.89 -17.70
C GLY A 71 -8.16 -0.39 -18.40
N ILE A 72 -7.74 -1.40 -17.66
CA ILE A 72 -7.22 -2.66 -18.18
C ILE A 72 -8.19 -3.79 -17.84
N PRO A 73 -8.58 -4.66 -18.80
CA PRO A 73 -9.31 -5.88 -18.54
C PRO A 73 -8.37 -6.97 -18.02
N TRP A 74 -8.72 -7.58 -16.89
CA TRP A 74 -8.02 -8.69 -16.27
C TRP A 74 -8.90 -9.92 -16.32
N LYS A 75 -8.34 -11.06 -16.66
CA LYS A 75 -9.05 -12.30 -16.89
C LYS A 75 -8.81 -13.29 -15.75
N LEU A 76 -9.90 -13.82 -15.18
CA LEU A 76 -9.89 -14.97 -14.29
C LEU A 76 -10.62 -16.10 -14.99
N THR A 77 -9.94 -17.18 -15.30
CA THR A 77 -10.56 -18.35 -15.92
C THR A 77 -11.41 -19.09 -14.90
N MET A 78 -12.45 -19.79 -15.38
CA MET A 78 -13.28 -20.61 -14.50
C MET A 78 -12.50 -21.78 -13.90
N ALA A 79 -11.49 -22.28 -14.62
CA ALA A 79 -10.56 -23.29 -14.12
C ALA A 79 -9.73 -22.77 -12.94
N GLU A 80 -9.16 -21.55 -13.05
CA GLU A 80 -8.47 -20.91 -11.91
C GLU A 80 -9.40 -20.65 -10.74
N ALA A 81 -10.63 -20.19 -10.99
CA ALA A 81 -11.64 -20.00 -9.97
C ALA A 81 -12.16 -21.31 -9.37
N GLN A 82 -11.85 -22.46 -9.98
CA GLN A 82 -12.38 -23.79 -9.63
C GLN A 82 -13.92 -23.80 -9.56
N LEU A 83 -14.56 -23.10 -10.52
CA LEU A 83 -16.01 -22.97 -10.57
C LEU A 83 -16.62 -24.34 -10.95
N LYS A 84 -17.57 -24.81 -10.15
CA LYS A 84 -18.29 -26.07 -10.36
C LYS A 84 -19.77 -25.90 -10.04
N LEU A 85 -20.62 -26.49 -10.86
CA LEU A 85 -22.03 -26.71 -10.56
C LEU A 85 -22.18 -28.14 -10.05
N ASP A 86 -22.75 -28.31 -8.87
CA ASP A 86 -23.21 -29.61 -8.38
C ASP A 86 -24.68 -29.81 -8.81
N SER A 87 -24.84 -30.30 -10.03
CA SER A 87 -26.13 -30.49 -10.69
C SER A 87 -26.99 -31.51 -9.94
N VAL A 88 -26.37 -32.59 -9.43
CA VAL A 88 -27.06 -33.61 -8.65
C VAL A 88 -27.58 -33.03 -7.34
N ARG A 89 -26.78 -32.26 -6.63
CA ARG A 89 -27.22 -31.58 -5.40
C ARG A 89 -28.33 -30.57 -5.68
N THR A 90 -28.23 -29.85 -6.80
CA THR A 90 -29.27 -28.89 -7.24
C THR A 90 -30.57 -29.62 -7.55
N ALA A 91 -30.52 -30.73 -8.32
CA ALA A 91 -31.68 -31.58 -8.62
C ALA A 91 -32.32 -32.20 -7.33
N LYS A 92 -31.52 -32.66 -6.39
CA LYS A 92 -32.01 -33.13 -5.09
C LYS A 92 -32.70 -32.02 -4.30
N ARG A 93 -32.18 -30.79 -4.29
CA ARG A 93 -32.86 -29.63 -3.70
C ARG A 93 -34.24 -29.40 -4.33
N ALA A 94 -34.33 -29.55 -5.66
CA ALA A 94 -35.60 -29.41 -6.36
C ALA A 94 -36.58 -30.54 -6.02
N LEU A 95 -36.13 -31.80 -5.93
CA LEU A 95 -36.96 -32.94 -5.55
C LEU A 95 -37.55 -32.76 -4.17
N TYR A 96 -36.74 -32.30 -3.19
CA TYR A 96 -37.19 -32.15 -1.79
C TYR A 96 -37.66 -30.72 -1.48
N ALA A 97 -38.00 -29.92 -2.48
CA ALA A 97 -38.48 -28.56 -2.29
C ALA A 97 -39.80 -28.56 -1.50
N LYS A 98 -39.93 -27.66 -0.54
CA LYS A 98 -41.15 -27.50 0.26
C LYS A 98 -42.31 -27.01 -0.61
N ALA A 99 -43.53 -27.22 -0.13
CA ALA A 99 -44.74 -26.69 -0.79
C ALA A 99 -44.62 -25.16 -0.93
N GLY A 100 -44.99 -24.64 -2.11
CA GLY A 100 -44.92 -23.20 -2.44
C GLY A 100 -43.56 -22.71 -2.98
N VAL A 101 -42.51 -23.54 -2.98
CA VAL A 101 -41.25 -23.22 -3.59
C VAL A 101 -41.30 -23.50 -5.10
N THR A 102 -41.12 -22.49 -5.93
CA THR A 102 -41.10 -22.60 -7.41
C THR A 102 -39.69 -22.47 -8.01
N ALA A 103 -38.73 -21.99 -7.23
CA ALA A 103 -37.34 -21.89 -7.64
C ALA A 103 -36.38 -22.30 -6.53
N VAL A 104 -35.41 -23.15 -6.85
CA VAL A 104 -34.35 -23.55 -5.91
C VAL A 104 -32.99 -22.94 -6.33
N PRO A 105 -32.16 -22.50 -5.38
CA PRO A 105 -30.85 -21.99 -5.70
C PRO A 105 -29.93 -23.12 -6.23
N PRO A 106 -29.13 -22.85 -7.29
CA PRO A 106 -28.16 -23.81 -7.78
C PRO A 106 -27.03 -24.02 -6.75
N ALA A 107 -26.52 -25.26 -6.70
CA ALA A 107 -25.39 -25.59 -5.84
C ALA A 107 -24.07 -25.30 -6.56
N ILE A 108 -23.67 -24.03 -6.59
CA ILE A 108 -22.40 -23.58 -7.20
C ILE A 108 -21.35 -23.52 -6.12
N THR A 109 -20.12 -23.89 -6.48
CA THR A 109 -18.93 -23.77 -5.64
C THR A 109 -17.79 -23.15 -6.41
N HIS A 110 -16.99 -22.36 -5.76
CA HIS A 110 -15.76 -21.77 -6.30
C HIS A 110 -14.69 -21.65 -5.22
N SER A 111 -13.43 -21.52 -5.60
CA SER A 111 -12.33 -21.34 -4.67
C SER A 111 -12.19 -19.86 -4.28
N ARG A 112 -12.64 -19.52 -3.06
CA ARG A 112 -12.46 -18.17 -2.49
C ARG A 112 -11.00 -17.76 -2.41
N THR A 113 -10.09 -18.71 -2.14
CA THR A 113 -8.65 -18.48 -2.10
C THR A 113 -8.12 -18.11 -3.48
N ALA A 114 -8.54 -18.79 -4.53
CA ALA A 114 -8.14 -18.49 -5.90
C ALA A 114 -8.65 -17.10 -6.35
N VAL A 115 -9.93 -16.79 -6.07
CA VAL A 115 -10.50 -15.46 -6.35
C VAL A 115 -9.74 -14.37 -5.59
N ARG A 116 -9.45 -14.57 -4.31
CA ARG A 116 -8.67 -13.63 -3.52
C ARG A 116 -7.27 -13.42 -4.09
N GLY A 117 -6.56 -14.50 -4.39
CA GLY A 117 -5.21 -14.43 -4.99
C GLY A 117 -5.20 -13.72 -6.34
N PHE A 118 -6.24 -13.93 -7.18
CA PHE A 118 -6.40 -13.19 -8.43
C PHE A 118 -6.55 -11.68 -8.16
N VAL A 119 -7.47 -11.28 -7.26
CA VAL A 119 -7.70 -9.87 -6.93
C VAL A 119 -6.46 -9.22 -6.34
N GLU A 120 -5.70 -9.91 -5.50
CA GLU A 120 -4.44 -9.43 -4.92
C GLU A 120 -3.36 -9.23 -6.00
N ARG A 121 -3.23 -10.14 -6.97
CA ARG A 121 -2.32 -9.97 -8.12
C ARG A 121 -2.68 -8.72 -8.93
N VAL A 122 -3.98 -8.53 -9.23
CA VAL A 122 -4.45 -7.34 -9.94
C VAL A 122 -4.20 -6.08 -9.11
N ALA A 123 -4.48 -6.11 -7.80
CA ALA A 123 -4.24 -4.99 -6.89
C ALA A 123 -2.77 -4.55 -6.89
N ALA A 124 -1.84 -5.50 -6.85
CA ALA A 124 -0.40 -5.21 -6.92
C ALA A 124 -0.01 -4.49 -8.22
N ARG A 125 -0.58 -4.89 -9.35
CA ARG A 125 -0.30 -4.32 -10.67
C ARG A 125 -0.91 -2.94 -10.90
N VAL A 126 -2.11 -2.67 -10.38
CA VAL A 126 -2.80 -1.38 -10.57
C VAL A 126 -2.45 -0.36 -9.51
N ARG A 127 -1.78 -0.78 -8.44
CA ARG A 127 -1.34 0.11 -7.36
C ARG A 127 -0.44 1.22 -7.89
N LYS A 128 -0.71 2.45 -7.46
CA LYS A 128 0.18 3.59 -7.65
C LYS A 128 0.44 4.22 -6.28
N ASN A 129 1.71 4.30 -5.89
CA ASN A 129 2.06 4.95 -4.63
C ASN A 129 1.84 6.46 -4.74
N PRO A 130 1.40 7.13 -3.67
CA PRO A 130 1.36 8.58 -3.63
C PRO A 130 2.78 9.14 -3.64
N LYS A 131 2.94 10.35 -4.17
CA LYS A 131 4.18 11.13 -4.08
C LYS A 131 3.94 12.33 -3.20
N ASP A 132 4.73 12.48 -2.14
CA ASP A 132 4.69 13.64 -1.26
C ASP A 132 5.11 14.91 -1.99
N ALA A 133 4.57 16.05 -1.55
CA ALA A 133 5.09 17.35 -1.93
C ALA A 133 6.50 17.52 -1.34
N ALA A 134 7.37 18.22 -2.07
CA ALA A 134 8.75 18.45 -1.67
C ALA A 134 9.14 19.91 -1.89
N ILE A 135 10.29 20.29 -1.34
CA ILE A 135 10.93 21.58 -1.62
C ILE A 135 12.28 21.38 -2.29
N LYS A 136 12.56 22.24 -3.27
CA LYS A 136 13.91 22.43 -3.83
C LYS A 136 14.46 23.74 -3.30
N ILE A 137 15.52 23.66 -2.49
CA ILE A 137 16.14 24.80 -1.85
C ILE A 137 17.32 25.26 -2.71
N THR A 138 17.38 26.56 -3.02
CA THR A 138 18.56 27.25 -3.52
C THR A 138 18.95 28.33 -2.50
N VAL A 139 20.12 28.95 -2.64
CA VAL A 139 20.55 29.99 -1.68
C VAL A 139 19.62 31.20 -1.63
N ARG A 140 18.90 31.50 -2.71
CA ARG A 140 18.03 32.68 -2.82
C ARG A 140 16.53 32.37 -2.81
N HIS A 141 16.13 31.14 -3.23
CA HIS A 141 14.72 30.79 -3.43
C HIS A 141 14.41 29.39 -2.96
N ILE A 142 13.18 29.17 -2.54
CA ILE A 142 12.60 27.87 -2.24
C ILE A 142 11.49 27.59 -3.26
N PHE A 143 11.67 26.57 -4.07
CA PHE A 143 10.68 26.08 -5.02
C PHE A 143 9.85 24.96 -4.36
N ARG A 144 8.57 24.86 -4.72
CA ARG A 144 7.65 23.86 -4.21
C ARG A 144 7.31 22.86 -5.30
N GLU A 145 7.43 21.59 -5.01
CA GLU A 145 7.02 20.48 -5.88
C GLU A 145 5.67 19.94 -5.42
N LYS A 146 4.76 19.73 -6.39
CA LYS A 146 3.40 19.24 -6.10
C LYS A 146 3.42 17.79 -5.65
N SER A 147 2.52 17.48 -4.71
CA SER A 147 2.19 16.11 -4.36
C SER A 147 1.29 15.48 -5.41
N HIS A 148 1.30 14.14 -5.50
CA HIS A 148 0.39 13.38 -6.34
C HIS A 148 -0.27 12.29 -5.50
N ASN A 149 -1.58 12.10 -5.71
CA ASN A 149 -2.28 10.99 -5.09
C ASN A 149 -1.86 9.67 -5.73
N GLY A 150 -1.80 8.65 -4.92
CA GLY A 150 -1.77 7.26 -5.34
C GLY A 150 -3.17 6.70 -5.55
N ARG A 151 -3.23 5.44 -5.91
CA ARG A 151 -4.46 4.64 -5.98
C ARG A 151 -4.20 3.22 -5.51
N ALA A 152 -5.22 2.59 -4.93
CA ALA A 152 -5.23 1.19 -4.57
C ALA A 152 -6.55 0.56 -4.98
N LEU A 153 -6.58 -0.76 -5.18
CA LEU A 153 -7.80 -1.49 -5.43
C LEU A 153 -8.44 -1.87 -4.09
N ALA A 154 -9.76 -1.72 -3.96
CA ALA A 154 -10.53 -2.17 -2.81
C ALA A 154 -10.70 -3.70 -2.90
N ILE A 155 -9.76 -4.45 -2.31
CA ILE A 155 -9.63 -5.90 -2.47
C ILE A 155 -10.91 -6.60 -2.05
N ASP A 156 -11.39 -6.39 -0.83
CA ASP A 156 -12.55 -7.13 -0.29
C ASP A 156 -13.84 -6.81 -1.06
N ALA A 157 -14.07 -5.55 -1.41
CA ALA A 157 -15.23 -5.17 -2.21
C ALA A 157 -15.18 -5.76 -3.62
N THR A 158 -14.00 -5.79 -4.25
CA THR A 158 -13.82 -6.38 -5.59
C THR A 158 -13.99 -7.89 -5.55
N ARG A 159 -13.41 -8.56 -4.53
CA ARG A 159 -13.57 -9.99 -4.29
C ARG A 159 -15.04 -10.36 -4.12
N GLY A 160 -15.76 -9.68 -3.23
CA GLY A 160 -17.18 -9.93 -2.99
C GLY A 160 -18.03 -9.74 -4.24
N ALA A 161 -17.72 -8.74 -5.08
CA ALA A 161 -18.42 -8.54 -6.35
C ALA A 161 -18.16 -9.67 -7.37
N ILE A 162 -16.94 -10.22 -7.41
CA ILE A 162 -16.62 -11.39 -8.24
C ILE A 162 -17.34 -12.64 -7.71
N GLU A 163 -17.24 -12.92 -6.40
CA GLU A 163 -17.88 -14.07 -5.76
C GLU A 163 -19.39 -14.06 -6.00
N ALA A 164 -20.05 -12.91 -5.85
CA ALA A 164 -21.49 -12.78 -6.10
C ALA A 164 -21.88 -13.12 -7.56
N GLN A 165 -21.01 -12.80 -8.53
CA GLN A 165 -21.26 -13.17 -9.92
C GLN A 165 -20.91 -14.63 -10.25
N LEU A 166 -19.98 -15.22 -9.51
CA LEU A 166 -19.68 -16.66 -9.63
C LEU A 166 -20.78 -17.52 -9.05
N ASP A 167 -21.43 -17.04 -7.96
CA ASP A 167 -22.54 -17.76 -7.32
C ASP A 167 -23.84 -17.73 -8.14
N ASP A 168 -23.99 -16.79 -9.06
CA ASP A 168 -25.14 -16.72 -9.98
C ASP A 168 -24.74 -17.14 -11.40
N PRO A 169 -25.21 -18.29 -11.88
CA PRO A 169 -24.89 -18.77 -13.24
C PRO A 169 -25.49 -17.90 -14.35
N ALA A 170 -26.47 -17.05 -14.05
CA ALA A 170 -27.07 -16.12 -15.00
C ALA A 170 -26.37 -14.75 -15.02
N ALA A 171 -25.53 -14.44 -14.05
CA ALA A 171 -24.86 -13.16 -13.94
C ALA A 171 -23.85 -12.93 -15.08
N PRO A 172 -23.69 -11.68 -15.54
CA PRO A 172 -22.65 -11.34 -16.50
C PRO A 172 -21.27 -11.54 -15.87
N ARG A 173 -20.35 -12.20 -16.57
CA ARG A 173 -18.98 -12.46 -16.09
C ARG A 173 -18.10 -11.22 -16.21
N LYS A 174 -18.59 -10.06 -15.73
CA LYS A 174 -17.89 -8.78 -15.83
C LYS A 174 -18.06 -7.95 -14.56
N VAL A 175 -16.94 -7.62 -13.94
CA VAL A 175 -16.89 -6.77 -12.73
C VAL A 175 -15.97 -5.57 -12.98
N HIS A 176 -16.34 -4.41 -12.46
CA HIS A 176 -15.47 -3.23 -12.44
C HIS A 176 -14.90 -3.05 -11.03
N ALA A 177 -13.59 -3.03 -10.92
CA ALA A 177 -12.91 -2.85 -9.65
C ALA A 177 -13.14 -1.44 -9.09
N ARG A 178 -13.43 -1.36 -7.80
CA ARG A 178 -13.45 -0.10 -7.08
C ARG A 178 -12.02 0.30 -6.73
N LEU A 179 -11.56 1.42 -7.29
CA LEU A 179 -10.28 2.04 -6.93
C LEU A 179 -10.49 3.09 -5.83
N THR A 180 -9.62 3.09 -4.85
CA THR A 180 -9.56 4.08 -3.76
C THR A 180 -8.36 4.99 -3.94
N LYS A 181 -8.53 6.26 -3.59
CA LYS A 181 -7.47 7.25 -3.58
C LYS A 181 -6.56 7.00 -2.37
N VAL A 182 -5.25 7.03 -2.58
CA VAL A 182 -4.25 7.01 -1.53
C VAL A 182 -3.61 8.40 -1.46
N SER A 183 -3.82 9.10 -0.36
CA SER A 183 -3.30 10.46 -0.19
C SER A 183 -1.82 10.45 0.18
N PRO A 184 -1.02 11.43 -0.27
CA PRO A 184 0.35 11.62 0.19
C PRO A 184 0.36 12.05 1.66
N LYS A 185 1.47 11.78 2.37
CA LYS A 185 1.69 12.21 3.76
C LYS A 185 1.90 13.73 3.82
N VAL A 186 2.64 14.28 2.85
CA VAL A 186 2.88 15.71 2.71
C VAL A 186 2.15 16.21 1.46
N THR A 187 1.13 17.03 1.66
CA THR A 187 0.37 17.67 0.57
C THR A 187 0.99 19.03 0.24
N PHE A 188 0.70 19.54 -0.96
CA PHE A 188 1.13 20.89 -1.32
C PHE A 188 0.59 21.97 -0.37
N ALA A 189 -0.61 21.77 0.18
CA ALA A 189 -1.23 22.70 1.11
C ALA A 189 -0.54 22.76 2.47
N ASN A 190 -0.02 21.64 2.99
CA ASN A 190 0.64 21.58 4.29
C ASN A 190 2.18 21.73 4.22
N LEU A 191 2.73 21.87 3.00
CA LEU A 191 4.18 21.93 2.78
C LEU A 191 4.87 23.05 3.56
N SER A 192 4.25 24.24 3.62
CA SER A 192 4.80 25.39 4.36
C SER A 192 4.80 25.19 5.89
N ARG A 193 3.93 24.33 6.41
CA ARG A 193 3.91 23.95 7.82
C ARG A 193 4.99 22.92 8.13
N VAL A 194 5.17 21.92 7.25
CA VAL A 194 6.20 20.88 7.38
C VAL A 194 7.60 21.50 7.33
N TYR A 195 7.83 22.43 6.40
CA TYR A 195 9.08 23.17 6.25
C TYR A 195 8.91 24.62 6.71
N ASN A 196 8.44 24.80 7.97
CA ASN A 196 8.13 26.14 8.48
C ASN A 196 9.36 27.07 8.53
N THR A 197 10.53 26.53 8.82
CA THR A 197 11.78 27.30 8.87
C THR A 197 12.84 26.63 7.97
N VAL A 198 13.50 27.43 7.15
CA VAL A 198 14.65 27.02 6.33
C VAL A 198 15.71 28.10 6.41
N VAL A 199 16.95 27.71 6.53
CA VAL A 199 18.12 28.58 6.50
C VAL A 199 18.94 28.28 5.25
N THR A 200 19.42 29.30 4.56
CA THR A 200 20.40 29.15 3.48
C THR A 200 21.62 29.99 3.74
N ILE A 201 22.79 29.42 3.45
CA ILE A 201 24.11 30.06 3.62
C ILE A 201 24.75 30.14 2.24
N ASP A 202 24.97 31.36 1.81
CA ASP A 202 25.58 31.75 0.55
C ASP A 202 27.01 32.21 0.86
N ARG A 203 27.99 31.30 0.71
CA ARG A 203 29.40 31.55 1.07
C ARG A 203 30.06 32.58 0.17
N ASP A 204 29.64 32.67 -1.08
CA ASP A 204 30.25 33.55 -2.04
C ASP A 204 29.76 35.01 -1.90
N ASN A 205 28.50 35.16 -1.43
CA ASN A 205 27.92 36.47 -1.19
C ASN A 205 27.91 36.86 0.30
N PHE A 206 28.45 36.02 1.21
CA PHE A 206 28.50 36.23 2.66
C PHE A 206 27.14 36.56 3.27
N LYS A 207 26.11 35.77 2.90
CA LYS A 207 24.74 35.99 3.36
C LYS A 207 24.13 34.72 3.92
N LEU A 208 23.57 34.84 5.10
CA LEU A 208 22.61 33.90 5.65
C LEU A 208 21.21 34.43 5.39
N ARG A 209 20.31 33.59 4.84
CA ARG A 209 18.91 33.95 4.62
C ARG A 209 17.99 33.05 5.41
N LEU A 210 17.04 33.66 6.11
CA LEU A 210 15.99 32.99 6.85
C LEU A 210 14.70 33.00 6.03
N PHE A 211 14.10 31.82 5.89
CA PHE A 211 12.76 31.63 5.32
C PHE A 211 11.81 31.09 6.37
N LYS A 212 10.57 31.63 6.39
CA LYS A 212 9.46 31.18 7.24
C LYS A 212 8.23 30.88 6.39
N GLY A 213 7.62 29.70 6.59
CA GLY A 213 6.51 29.28 5.74
C GLY A 213 6.86 29.26 4.25
N LEU A 214 8.13 28.94 3.92
CA LEU A 214 8.72 28.94 2.57
C LEU A 214 8.82 30.34 1.91
N LYS A 215 8.65 31.43 2.66
CA LYS A 215 8.79 32.81 2.20
C LYS A 215 10.04 33.43 2.82
N PHE A 216 10.80 34.19 2.03
CA PHE A 216 11.93 34.97 2.53
C PHE A 216 11.49 35.92 3.64
N ARG A 217 12.29 36.03 4.70
CA ARG A 217 11.99 36.90 5.86
C ARG A 217 13.10 37.90 6.14
N LYS A 218 14.34 37.42 6.24
CA LYS A 218 15.47 38.27 6.60
C LYS A 218 16.77 37.70 6.04
N SER A 219 17.72 38.60 5.78
CA SER A 219 19.10 38.27 5.43
C SER A 219 20.03 38.90 6.44
N TYR A 220 21.10 38.18 6.75
CA TYR A 220 22.16 38.58 7.66
C TYR A 220 23.51 38.53 6.97
N GLY A 221 24.42 39.43 7.32
CA GLY A 221 25.82 39.33 6.96
C GLY A 221 26.49 38.21 7.75
N ILE A 222 27.40 37.49 7.11
CA ILE A 222 28.17 36.42 7.75
C ILE A 222 29.63 36.45 7.36
N ALA A 223 30.49 35.84 8.17
CA ALA A 223 31.80 35.37 7.73
C ALA A 223 31.78 33.83 7.63
N VAL A 224 32.59 33.28 6.74
CA VAL A 224 32.72 31.86 6.49
C VAL A 224 34.16 31.40 6.58
N GLY A 225 34.40 30.09 6.46
CA GLY A 225 35.73 29.48 6.52
C GLY A 225 36.72 30.06 5.53
N MET A 226 37.95 30.26 5.98
CA MET A 226 39.08 30.65 5.11
C MET A 226 39.52 29.48 4.23
N ALA A 227 40.39 29.76 3.28
CA ALA A 227 40.96 28.72 2.42
C ALA A 227 41.67 27.63 3.25
N GLY A 228 41.37 26.38 2.96
CA GLY A 228 41.89 25.23 3.71
C GLY A 228 41.08 24.86 4.99
N LEU A 229 40.23 25.78 5.45
CA LEU A 229 39.31 25.55 6.59
C LEU A 229 37.89 25.97 6.19
N ASP A 230 37.47 25.53 5.01
CA ASP A 230 36.21 25.93 4.38
C ASP A 230 34.98 25.56 5.18
N THR A 231 33.99 26.44 5.17
CA THR A 231 32.63 26.05 5.60
C THR A 231 32.07 25.00 4.64
N PRO A 232 31.73 23.79 5.09
CA PRO A 232 31.39 22.67 4.19
C PRO A 232 30.08 22.94 3.44
N ALA A 233 30.11 22.84 2.12
CA ALA A 233 28.90 22.91 1.29
C ALA A 233 28.06 21.63 1.49
N GLY A 234 26.75 21.77 1.40
CA GLY A 234 25.86 20.62 1.55
C GLY A 234 24.46 20.97 2.04
N ARG A 235 23.70 19.93 2.33
CA ARG A 235 22.39 20.01 2.98
C ARG A 235 22.48 19.43 4.37
N TYR A 236 22.09 20.20 5.34
CA TYR A 236 22.19 19.89 6.75
C TYR A 236 20.88 20.23 7.45
N ALA A 237 20.85 20.01 8.77
CA ALA A 237 19.82 20.50 9.66
C ALA A 237 20.48 21.08 10.93
N ILE A 238 19.81 21.99 11.61
CA ILE A 238 20.23 22.42 12.94
C ILE A 238 20.12 21.24 13.90
N GLN A 239 21.24 20.82 14.49
CA GLN A 239 21.32 19.65 15.36
C GLN A 239 21.11 20.00 16.84
N ASN A 240 21.67 21.12 17.28
CA ASN A 240 21.58 21.59 18.65
C ASN A 240 21.64 23.11 18.72
N LYS A 241 21.29 23.64 19.88
CA LYS A 241 21.28 25.10 20.16
C LYS A 241 21.71 25.36 21.58
N GLN A 242 22.52 26.40 21.78
CA GLN A 242 22.99 26.81 23.11
C GLN A 242 22.95 28.32 23.24
N VAL A 243 22.68 28.79 24.47
CA VAL A 243 22.82 30.16 24.92
C VAL A 243 24.10 30.21 25.71
N ASP A 244 24.94 31.23 25.48
CA ASP A 244 26.26 31.39 26.08
C ASP A 244 27.07 30.09 26.12
N PRO A 245 27.33 29.49 24.93
CA PRO A 245 27.93 28.16 24.82
C PRO A 245 29.35 28.14 25.35
N ALA A 246 29.72 27.07 26.07
CA ALA A 246 31.14 26.78 26.29
C ALA A 246 31.81 26.43 24.99
N TRP A 247 33.02 26.91 24.77
CA TRP A 247 33.81 26.57 23.59
C TRP A 247 34.74 25.41 23.92
N HIS A 248 34.44 24.24 23.36
CA HIS A 248 35.33 23.10 23.38
C HIS A 248 36.33 23.27 22.22
N VAL A 249 37.54 23.64 22.56
CA VAL A 249 38.59 23.95 21.58
C VAL A 249 39.01 22.66 20.89
N PRO A 250 38.92 22.59 19.52
CA PRO A 250 39.31 21.38 18.81
C PRO A 250 40.80 21.10 18.92
N ASN A 251 41.20 19.81 18.89
CA ASN A 251 42.61 19.39 18.78
C ASN A 251 43.15 19.61 17.37
N SER A 252 43.23 20.86 16.95
CA SER A 252 43.68 21.27 15.62
C SER A 252 44.94 22.12 15.73
N ALA A 253 45.85 22.02 14.76
CA ALA A 253 47.11 22.79 14.77
C ALA A 253 46.91 24.31 14.93
N TRP A 254 45.83 24.86 14.37
CA TRP A 254 45.50 26.27 14.48
C TRP A 254 45.08 26.71 15.88
N ALA A 255 44.70 25.79 16.76
CA ALA A 255 44.29 26.09 18.13
C ALA A 255 45.47 26.36 19.08
N GLY A 256 46.68 25.99 18.66
CA GLY A 256 47.91 26.21 19.43
C GLY A 256 47.81 25.69 20.87
N SER A 257 48.17 26.48 21.84
CA SER A 257 48.16 26.14 23.27
C SER A 257 46.74 26.00 23.86
N LEU A 258 45.69 26.39 23.13
CA LEU A 258 44.31 26.25 23.59
C LEU A 258 43.73 24.87 23.22
N ALA A 259 44.39 24.09 22.36
CA ALA A 259 43.89 22.79 21.91
C ALA A 259 43.45 21.90 23.07
N GLY A 260 42.22 21.35 22.97
CA GLY A 260 41.60 20.47 23.97
C GLY A 260 41.07 21.20 25.23
N GLN A 261 41.26 22.50 25.40
CA GLN A 261 40.71 23.26 26.50
C GLN A 261 39.21 23.51 26.35
N VAL A 262 38.55 23.80 27.48
CA VAL A 262 37.14 24.25 27.48
C VAL A 262 37.10 25.68 28.04
N ILE A 263 36.68 26.62 27.19
CA ILE A 263 36.50 28.01 27.58
C ILE A 263 35.03 28.25 27.95
N PRO A 264 34.73 28.68 29.19
CA PRO A 264 33.36 28.85 29.64
C PRO A 264 32.56 29.83 28.79
N GLY A 265 31.22 29.61 28.74
CA GLY A 265 30.28 30.53 28.12
C GLY A 265 30.35 31.92 28.82
N GLY A 266 30.23 33.01 28.05
CA GLY A 266 30.34 34.38 28.55
C GLY A 266 31.74 34.87 28.84
N ALA A 267 32.79 34.01 28.80
CA ALA A 267 34.17 34.43 28.99
C ALA A 267 34.60 35.42 27.88
N PRO A 268 35.40 36.47 28.20
CA PRO A 268 35.81 37.50 27.22
C PRO A 268 36.58 36.91 26.01
N ASN A 269 37.32 35.81 26.22
CA ASN A 269 38.10 35.11 25.20
C ASN A 269 37.32 33.99 24.51
N ASN A 270 36.04 33.76 24.81
CA ASN A 270 35.20 32.77 24.10
C ASN A 270 34.73 33.34 22.75
N PRO A 271 35.18 32.78 21.61
CA PRO A 271 34.86 33.32 20.31
C PRO A 271 33.41 33.05 19.86
N LEU A 272 32.69 32.10 20.49
CA LEU A 272 31.31 31.71 20.09
C LEU A 272 30.26 32.73 20.55
N ARG A 273 30.61 33.57 21.51
CA ARG A 273 29.77 34.64 22.06
C ARG A 273 28.40 34.12 22.54
N ALA A 274 27.34 34.87 22.27
CA ALA A 274 26.05 34.73 22.94
C ALA A 274 25.20 33.50 22.53
N ARG A 275 25.39 32.98 21.32
CA ARG A 275 24.51 31.92 20.77
C ARG A 275 25.28 30.97 19.89
N TRP A 276 24.83 29.71 19.89
CA TRP A 276 25.29 28.64 19.03
C TRP A 276 24.12 27.90 18.41
N LEU A 277 24.18 27.67 17.10
CA LEU A 277 23.31 26.75 16.33
C LEU A 277 24.21 25.76 15.58
N GLY A 278 24.32 24.53 16.12
CA GLY A 278 25.17 23.48 15.56
C GLY A 278 24.56 22.88 14.31
N ILE A 279 25.41 22.62 13.31
CA ILE A 279 25.00 22.09 11.99
C ILE A 279 25.53 20.66 11.80
N ALA A 280 26.84 20.48 11.72
CA ALA A 280 27.49 19.18 11.56
C ALA A 280 28.98 19.26 11.91
N ASN A 281 29.55 18.18 12.44
CA ASN A 281 31.00 17.99 12.61
C ASN A 281 31.72 19.19 13.28
N GLY A 282 31.11 19.73 14.32
CA GLY A 282 31.67 20.91 15.01
C GLY A 282 31.48 22.26 14.30
N VAL A 283 30.87 22.26 13.12
CA VAL A 283 30.51 23.49 12.40
C VAL A 283 29.16 24.00 12.90
N GLY A 284 29.07 25.28 13.16
CA GLY A 284 27.84 25.94 13.60
C GLY A 284 27.77 27.42 13.23
N ILE A 285 26.64 28.03 13.52
CA ILE A 285 26.39 29.48 13.40
C ILE A 285 26.50 30.05 14.76
N HIS A 286 27.32 31.11 14.95
CA HIS A 286 27.54 31.75 16.24
C HIS A 286 27.86 33.24 16.10
N GLY A 287 27.84 33.98 17.20
CA GLY A 287 28.25 35.36 17.26
C GLY A 287 29.78 35.51 17.17
N THR A 288 30.26 36.71 16.86
CA THR A 288 31.70 37.01 16.91
C THR A 288 31.95 38.38 17.53
N ALA A 289 33.09 38.57 18.18
CA ALA A 289 33.59 39.89 18.57
C ALA A 289 34.39 40.55 17.44
N GLU A 290 34.73 39.77 16.42
CA GLU A 290 35.50 40.22 15.26
C GLU A 290 34.53 40.73 14.19
N ASP A 291 33.80 41.81 14.44
CA ASP A 291 32.79 42.36 13.53
C ASP A 291 33.39 42.74 12.14
N TRP A 292 34.68 43.06 12.09
CA TRP A 292 35.42 43.32 10.85
C TRP A 292 35.47 42.08 9.92
N SER A 293 35.32 40.87 10.49
CA SER A 293 35.37 39.62 9.72
C SER A 293 34.10 39.35 8.91
N ILE A 294 32.99 40.01 9.24
CA ILE A 294 31.71 39.84 8.50
C ILE A 294 31.87 40.34 7.07
N GLY A 295 31.45 39.50 6.12
CA GLY A 295 31.64 39.71 4.67
C GLY A 295 32.95 39.15 4.15
N THR A 296 33.68 38.37 4.93
CA THR A 296 34.97 37.77 4.53
C THR A 296 35.08 36.28 4.79
N ARG A 297 36.14 35.65 4.29
CA ARG A 297 36.54 34.26 4.59
C ARG A 297 37.60 34.30 5.71
N ALA A 298 37.16 34.41 6.97
CA ALA A 298 38.05 34.60 8.11
C ALA A 298 37.86 33.56 9.24
N SER A 299 36.92 32.61 9.15
CA SER A 299 36.71 31.62 10.18
C SER A 299 37.48 30.32 9.92
N HIS A 300 37.47 29.42 10.93
CA HIS A 300 38.01 28.06 10.84
C HIS A 300 36.91 27.04 10.49
N GLY A 301 35.94 27.44 9.62
CA GLY A 301 34.85 26.58 9.12
C GLY A 301 33.47 26.94 9.66
N CYS A 302 33.35 27.56 10.81
CA CYS A 302 32.07 28.02 11.35
C CYS A 302 31.51 29.25 10.61
N ILE A 303 30.24 29.52 10.80
CA ILE A 303 29.55 30.69 10.26
C ILE A 303 29.45 31.73 11.35
N ARG A 304 30.19 32.85 11.20
CA ARG A 304 30.18 33.97 12.15
C ARG A 304 29.11 34.97 11.78
N MET A 305 28.46 35.57 12.79
CA MET A 305 27.46 36.64 12.69
C MET A 305 27.78 37.75 13.67
N HIS A 306 27.29 38.97 13.43
CA HIS A 306 27.21 39.96 14.50
C HIS A 306 26.46 39.39 15.68
N VAL A 307 26.84 39.77 16.92
CA VAL A 307 26.20 39.24 18.12
C VAL A 307 24.70 39.57 18.18
N SER A 308 24.31 40.76 17.76
CA SER A 308 22.90 41.18 17.68
C SER A 308 22.11 40.31 16.65
N ASP A 309 22.74 39.98 15.53
CA ASP A 309 22.12 39.21 14.47
C ASP A 309 21.89 37.74 14.88
N VAL A 310 22.87 37.11 15.53
CA VAL A 310 22.70 35.73 16.01
C VAL A 310 21.68 35.64 17.15
N ILE A 311 21.59 36.66 17.99
CA ILE A 311 20.55 36.76 19.04
C ILE A 311 19.15 36.85 18.41
N ASP A 312 18.97 37.65 17.34
CA ASP A 312 17.73 37.76 16.58
C ASP A 312 17.40 36.46 15.80
N LEU A 313 18.38 35.80 15.21
CA LEU A 313 18.19 34.54 14.46
C LEU A 313 17.80 33.37 15.36
N TYR A 314 18.43 33.28 16.55
CA TYR A 314 18.35 32.14 17.45
C TYR A 314 16.92 31.66 17.78
N PRO A 315 16.00 32.51 18.27
CA PRO A 315 14.64 32.07 18.59
C PRO A 315 13.81 31.69 17.35
N ARG A 316 14.22 32.13 16.17
CA ARG A 316 13.50 31.93 14.92
C ARG A 316 13.79 30.59 14.25
N VAL A 317 14.92 29.93 14.61
CA VAL A 317 15.39 28.71 13.98
C VAL A 317 15.32 27.55 14.96
N PRO A 318 14.40 26.61 14.81
CA PRO A 318 14.31 25.42 15.68
C PRO A 318 15.37 24.38 15.33
N VAL A 319 15.65 23.47 16.27
CA VAL A 319 16.36 22.22 15.98
C VAL A 319 15.59 21.44 14.91
N GLY A 320 16.29 20.79 14.00
CA GLY A 320 15.73 20.11 12.83
C GLY A 320 15.45 21.02 11.63
N ALA A 321 15.61 22.34 11.74
CA ALA A 321 15.43 23.25 10.60
C ALA A 321 16.44 22.94 9.49
N PRO A 322 16.00 22.74 8.22
CA PRO A 322 16.89 22.52 7.10
C PRO A 322 17.85 23.69 6.85
N VAL A 323 19.10 23.36 6.58
CA VAL A 323 20.17 24.32 6.23
C VAL A 323 20.78 23.92 4.90
N LEU A 324 20.80 24.81 3.93
CA LEU A 324 21.56 24.66 2.70
C LEU A 324 22.79 25.56 2.75
N ILE A 325 23.97 25.00 2.55
CA ILE A 325 25.25 25.73 2.41
C ILE A 325 25.77 25.55 0.99
N LYS A 326 26.04 26.66 0.33
CA LYS A 326 26.68 26.72 -0.99
C LYS A 326 27.76 27.75 -1.01
#